data_275956b497af34af33dfdbe7bb21735c
#
_entry.id   275956b497af34af33dfdbe7bb21735c
#
_cell.length_a   1.000
_cell.length_b   1.000
_cell.length_c   1.000
_cell.angle_alpha   90.00
_cell.angle_beta   90.00
_cell.angle_gamma   90.00
#
_symmetry.space_group_name_H-M   'P 1'
#
loop_
_entity.id
_entity.type
_entity.pdbx_description
1 polymer ?
#
loop_
_entity_poly.entity_id
_entity_poly.type
_entity_poly.pdbx_seq_one_letter_code
_entity_poly.pdbx_strand_id
1 'polypeptide(L)'
;MSSATPSIPAVIDVDAELGYWRQRHADGLLGPGAFNHYVPWIKFACDCLITHPRANDEQRDEMFQTHYALMIMPRLNQAQARQFVEQCWQHVYLAGHQDPATHPRLGARA
;
A
#
# COMPACT_ATOMS: atom_id res chain seq x y z
N MET A 1 20.76 -14.48 12.24
CA MET A 1 20.41 -13.80 12.21
C MET A 1 19.41 -13.32 11.84
N SER A 2 18.89 -13.26 12.21
CA SER A 2 17.85 -12.85 11.58
C SER A 2 17.96 -11.53 11.10
N SER A 3 17.32 -11.28 10.12
CA SER A 3 17.33 -10.06 9.51
C SER A 3 16.53 -9.07 10.27
N ALA A 4 17.05 -7.91 10.44
CA ALA A 4 16.29 -6.83 11.00
C ALA A 4 15.48 -6.12 9.95
N THR A 5 15.52 -6.55 8.73
CA THR A 5 14.81 -5.90 7.64
C THR A 5 13.33 -5.99 7.85
N PRO A 6 12.59 -4.90 7.62
CA PRO A 6 11.15 -4.98 7.67
C PRO A 6 10.64 -6.02 6.70
N SER A 7 9.72 -6.82 7.17
CA SER A 7 9.21 -7.89 6.33
C SER A 7 8.12 -7.39 5.44
N ILE A 8 8.25 -7.73 4.17
CA ILE A 8 7.13 -7.64 3.26
C ILE A 8 6.52 -9.02 3.28
N PRO A 9 5.21 -9.14 3.44
CA PRO A 9 4.58 -10.45 3.45
C PRO A 9 4.91 -11.23 2.20
N ALA A 10 5.10 -12.53 2.34
CA ALA A 10 5.38 -13.39 1.19
C ALA A 10 4.26 -13.33 0.18
N VAL A 11 3.03 -13.14 0.65
CA VAL A 11 1.87 -12.98 -0.22
C VAL A 11 1.20 -11.67 0.14
N ILE A 12 1.04 -10.81 -0.84
CA ILE A 12 0.32 -9.56 -0.65
C ILE A 12 -1.07 -9.76 -1.23
N ASP A 13 -2.07 -9.65 -0.36
CA ASP A 13 -3.45 -9.86 -0.77
C ASP A 13 -4.03 -8.54 -1.26
N VAL A 14 -4.02 -8.37 -2.57
CA VAL A 14 -4.49 -7.13 -3.18
C VAL A 14 -5.96 -6.89 -2.89
N ASP A 15 -6.77 -7.95 -2.88
CA ASP A 15 -8.20 -7.79 -2.59
C ASP A 15 -8.43 -7.33 -1.16
N ALA A 16 -7.63 -7.83 -0.22
CA ALA A 16 -7.73 -7.38 1.16
C ALA A 16 -7.34 -5.92 1.30
N GLU A 17 -6.29 -5.49 0.57
CA GLU A 17 -5.90 -4.09 0.56
C GLU A 17 -7.00 -3.22 -0.02
N LEU A 18 -7.61 -3.65 -1.11
CA LEU A 18 -8.71 -2.90 -1.70
C LEU A 18 -9.87 -2.77 -0.73
N GLY A 19 -10.19 -3.84 -0.02
CA GLY A 19 -11.27 -3.81 0.98
C GLY A 19 -10.96 -2.85 2.12
N TYR A 20 -9.72 -2.89 2.61
CA TYR A 20 -9.30 -2.00 3.68
C TYR A 20 -9.46 -0.52 3.28
N TRP A 21 -8.96 -0.17 2.11
CA TRP A 21 -9.01 1.22 1.66
C TRP A 21 -10.42 1.64 1.28
N ARG A 22 -11.22 0.71 0.75
CA ARG A 22 -12.62 1.02 0.47
C ARG A 22 -13.36 1.41 1.74
N GLN A 23 -13.11 0.69 2.82
CA GLN A 23 -13.75 1.00 4.09
C GLN A 23 -13.29 2.36 4.60
N ARG A 24 -12.01 2.66 4.50
CA ARG A 24 -11.51 3.96 4.93
C ARG A 24 -12.12 5.08 4.11
N HIS A 25 -12.32 4.85 2.82
CA HIS A 25 -12.97 5.85 1.99
C HIS A 25 -14.43 6.05 2.43
N ALA A 26 -15.12 4.97 2.72
CA ALA A 26 -16.51 5.07 3.19
C ALA A 26 -16.59 5.80 4.51
N ASP A 27 -15.55 5.71 5.34
CA ASP A 27 -15.50 6.39 6.62
C ASP A 27 -15.04 7.84 6.50
N GLY A 28 -14.79 8.32 5.29
CA GLY A 28 -14.37 9.70 5.07
C GLY A 28 -12.92 9.96 5.41
N LEU A 29 -12.09 8.93 5.47
CA LEU A 29 -10.71 9.06 5.93
C LEU A 29 -9.69 9.09 4.80
N LEU A 30 -10.14 8.96 3.56
CA LEU A 30 -9.20 8.89 2.44
C LEU A 30 -8.96 10.24 1.78
N GLY A 31 -10.01 10.90 1.39
CA GLY A 31 -9.90 12.17 0.69
C GLY A 31 -11.04 12.34 -0.27
N PRO A 32 -11.02 13.41 -1.05
CA PRO A 32 -12.13 13.73 -1.94
C PRO A 32 -12.18 12.79 -3.13
N GLY A 33 -13.33 12.77 -3.78
CA GLY A 33 -13.50 12.00 -5.00
C GLY A 33 -13.99 10.59 -4.74
N ALA A 34 -14.27 9.89 -5.82
CA ALA A 34 -14.77 8.53 -5.73
C ALA A 34 -13.66 7.57 -5.39
N PHE A 35 -14.02 6.46 -4.77
CA PHE A 35 -13.03 5.44 -4.43
C PHE A 35 -12.29 4.95 -5.68
N ASN A 36 -12.97 4.89 -6.81
CA ASN A 36 -12.33 4.45 -8.05
C ASN A 36 -11.11 5.26 -8.45
N HIS A 37 -11.00 6.50 -7.96
CA HIS A 37 -9.83 7.32 -8.25
C HIS A 37 -8.58 6.81 -7.53
N TYR A 38 -8.79 6.06 -6.46
CA TYR A 38 -7.69 5.54 -5.64
C TYR A 38 -7.29 4.12 -6.02
N VAL A 39 -8.20 3.37 -6.65
CA VAL A 39 -7.96 1.96 -6.97
C VAL A 39 -6.69 1.72 -7.78
N PRO A 40 -6.42 2.49 -8.84
CA PRO A 40 -5.19 2.25 -9.60
C PRO A 40 -3.93 2.42 -8.75
N TRP A 41 -3.99 3.31 -7.78
CA TRP A 41 -2.83 3.56 -6.91
C TRP A 41 -2.65 2.48 -5.88
N ILE A 42 -3.74 1.90 -5.39
CA ILE A 42 -3.64 0.75 -4.49
C ILE A 42 -2.98 -0.41 -5.22
N LYS A 43 -3.43 -0.67 -6.44
CA LYS A 43 -2.86 -1.74 -7.24
C LYS A 43 -1.41 -1.48 -7.58
N PHE A 44 -1.09 -0.25 -7.93
CA PHE A 44 0.29 0.13 -8.22
C PHE A 44 1.19 -0.11 -7.00
N ALA A 45 0.73 0.32 -5.82
CA ALA A 45 1.53 0.16 -4.62
C ALA A 45 1.79 -1.31 -4.32
N CYS A 46 0.77 -2.14 -4.43
CA CYS A 46 0.94 -3.57 -4.21
C CYS A 46 1.87 -4.18 -5.24
N ASP A 47 1.70 -3.79 -6.51
CA ASP A 47 2.51 -4.33 -7.58
C ASP A 47 3.99 -4.00 -7.40
N CYS A 48 4.29 -2.79 -6.95
CA CYS A 48 5.68 -2.41 -6.67
C CYS A 48 6.30 -3.33 -5.64
N LEU A 49 5.56 -3.65 -4.59
CA LEU A 49 6.09 -4.50 -3.53
C LEU A 49 6.20 -5.96 -3.96
N ILE A 50 5.30 -6.39 -4.83
CA ILE A 50 5.35 -7.75 -5.34
C ILE A 50 6.51 -7.94 -6.31
N THR A 51 6.68 -6.99 -7.22
CA THR A 51 7.68 -7.15 -8.28
C THR A 51 9.06 -6.67 -7.87
N HIS A 52 9.13 -5.69 -6.96
CA HIS A 52 10.40 -5.13 -6.53
C HIS A 52 10.45 -5.00 -5.02
N PRO A 53 10.42 -6.14 -4.31
CA PRO A 53 10.33 -6.08 -2.84
C PRO A 53 11.54 -5.46 -2.16
N ARG A 54 12.66 -5.40 -2.87
CA ARG A 54 13.90 -4.86 -2.28
C ARG A 54 14.22 -3.45 -2.75
N ALA A 55 13.31 -2.81 -3.49
CA ALA A 55 13.55 -1.47 -3.94
C ALA A 55 13.66 -0.52 -2.75
N ASN A 56 14.59 0.44 -2.85
CA ASN A 56 14.71 1.46 -1.81
C ASN A 56 13.74 2.61 -2.12
N ASP A 57 13.74 3.60 -1.23
CA ASP A 57 12.80 4.72 -1.37
C ASP A 57 13.01 5.49 -2.66
N GLU A 58 14.26 5.67 -3.06
CA GLU A 58 14.56 6.39 -4.28
C GLU A 58 14.03 5.65 -5.50
N GLN A 59 14.24 4.33 -5.53
CA GLN A 59 13.76 3.52 -6.63
C GLN A 59 12.24 3.51 -6.68
N ARG A 60 11.59 3.46 -5.53
CA ARG A 60 10.13 3.50 -5.48
C ARG A 60 9.59 4.83 -5.95
N ASP A 61 10.28 5.91 -5.61
CA ASP A 61 9.88 7.21 -6.08
C ASP A 61 9.98 7.31 -7.59
N GLU A 62 11.05 6.77 -8.16
CA GLU A 62 11.20 6.72 -9.61
C GLU A 62 10.08 5.92 -10.28
N MET A 63 9.73 4.78 -9.68
CA MET A 63 8.64 3.97 -10.21
C MET A 63 7.33 4.76 -10.18
N PHE A 64 7.09 5.49 -9.10
CA PHE A 64 5.91 6.32 -9.02
C PHE A 64 5.89 7.41 -10.07
N GLN A 65 7.01 8.13 -10.22
CA GLN A 65 7.08 9.22 -11.19
C GLN A 65 6.82 8.71 -12.60
N THR A 66 7.43 7.59 -12.94
CA THR A 66 7.24 6.99 -14.25
C THR A 66 5.78 6.60 -14.47
N HIS A 67 5.18 5.97 -13.48
CA HIS A 67 3.80 5.53 -13.60
C HIS A 67 2.85 6.71 -13.73
N TYR A 68 3.07 7.74 -12.91
CA TYR A 68 2.21 8.92 -12.96
C TYR A 68 2.31 9.62 -14.31
N ALA A 69 3.52 9.70 -14.85
CA ALA A 69 3.74 10.37 -16.13
C ALA A 69 3.05 9.65 -17.29
N LEU A 70 2.82 8.35 -17.14
CA LEU A 70 2.17 7.56 -18.18
C LEU A 70 0.65 7.58 -18.09
N MET A 71 0.09 8.13 -17.02
CA MET A 71 -1.36 8.18 -16.90
C MET A 71 -1.92 9.28 -17.78
N ILE A 72 -2.99 8.97 -18.50
CA ILE A 72 -3.57 9.92 -19.44
C ILE A 72 -4.51 10.82 -18.69
N MET A 73 -5.21 10.68 -17.82
CA MET A 73 -6.10 11.61 -17.12
C MET A 73 -6.15 11.23 -15.64
N PRO A 74 -5.05 11.49 -14.94
CA PRO A 74 -5.04 11.11 -13.52
C PRO A 74 -6.10 11.91 -12.75
N ARG A 75 -6.79 11.21 -11.87
CA ARG A 75 -7.83 11.83 -11.07
C ARG A 75 -7.31 12.44 -9.79
N LEU A 76 -6.14 11.99 -9.34
CA LEU A 76 -5.45 12.60 -8.21
C LEU A 76 -4.27 13.38 -8.77
N ASN A 77 -3.98 14.53 -8.17
CA ASN A 77 -2.76 15.23 -8.59
C ASN A 77 -1.54 14.44 -8.08
N GLN A 78 -0.36 14.84 -8.56
CA GLN A 78 0.84 14.08 -8.27
C GLN A 78 1.12 13.99 -6.78
N ALA A 79 0.97 15.08 -6.07
CA ALA A 79 1.23 15.08 -4.63
C ALA A 79 0.25 14.21 -3.87
N GLN A 80 -1.02 14.28 -4.25
CA GLN A 80 -2.05 13.45 -3.61
C GLN A 80 -1.80 11.97 -3.87
N ALA A 81 -1.49 11.63 -5.12
CA ALA A 81 -1.24 10.24 -5.47
C ALA A 81 0.00 9.71 -4.75
N ARG A 82 1.06 10.52 -4.70
CA ARG A 82 2.30 10.10 -4.03
C ARG A 82 2.09 9.86 -2.55
N GLN A 83 1.38 10.75 -1.91
CA GLN A 83 1.08 10.61 -0.49
C GLN A 83 0.25 9.37 -0.22
N PHE A 84 -0.74 9.13 -1.06
CA PHE A 84 -1.58 7.96 -0.89
C PHE A 84 -0.82 6.66 -1.11
N VAL A 85 0.03 6.61 -2.14
CA VAL A 85 0.85 5.43 -2.40
C VAL A 85 1.77 5.14 -1.21
N GLU A 86 2.32 6.19 -0.60
CA GLU A 86 3.14 6.02 0.58
C GLU A 86 2.36 5.36 1.72
N GLN A 87 1.12 5.79 1.91
CA GLN A 87 0.28 5.19 2.93
C GLN A 87 0.00 3.72 2.63
N CYS A 88 -0.19 3.38 1.37
CA CYS A 88 -0.41 1.99 0.98
C CYS A 88 0.81 1.14 1.30
N TRP A 89 2.00 1.63 0.96
CA TRP A 89 3.22 0.90 1.26
C TRP A 89 3.38 0.68 2.75
N GLN A 90 3.12 1.71 3.55
CA GLN A 90 3.22 1.58 5.00
C GLN A 90 2.22 0.58 5.55
N HIS A 91 1.02 0.59 5.02
CA HIS A 91 0.01 -0.37 5.48
C HIS A 91 0.45 -1.82 5.22
N VAL A 92 1.04 -2.07 4.05
CA VAL A 92 1.52 -3.40 3.75
C VAL A 92 2.68 -3.79 4.67
N TYR A 93 3.60 -2.87 4.94
CA TYR A 93 4.68 -3.13 5.87
C TYR A 93 4.16 -3.47 7.26
N LEU A 94 3.17 -2.72 7.73
CA LEU A 94 2.61 -2.98 9.04
C LEU A 94 1.93 -4.34 9.09
N ALA A 95 1.27 -4.72 8.01
CA ALA A 95 0.66 -6.04 7.94
C ALA A 95 1.71 -7.13 8.03
N GLY A 96 2.87 -6.92 7.41
CA GLY A 96 3.95 -7.87 7.49
C GLY A 96 4.54 -7.98 8.88
N HIS A 97 4.55 -6.87 9.64
CA HIS A 97 5.05 -6.90 11.01
C HIS A 97 4.04 -7.46 11.99
N GLN A 98 2.78 -7.41 11.63
CA GLN A 98 1.72 -7.92 12.48
C GLN A 98 1.37 -9.34 12.09
N ASP A 99 2.39 -10.15 11.94
CA ASP A 99 2.22 -11.54 11.58
C ASP A 99 1.26 -12.22 12.56
N PRO A 100 0.18 -12.80 12.07
CA PRO A 100 -0.75 -13.47 12.96
C PRO A 100 -0.13 -14.55 13.81
N ALA A 101 0.97 -15.12 13.37
CA ALA A 101 1.63 -16.16 14.13
C ALA A 101 2.24 -15.61 15.42
N THR A 102 2.46 -14.31 15.49
CA THR A 102 3.00 -13.69 16.68
C THR A 102 1.96 -13.00 17.52
N HIS A 103 0.71 -12.93 17.05
CA HIS A 103 -0.33 -12.30 17.80
C HIS A 103 -0.96 -13.28 18.67
N PRO A 104 -1.09 -13.05 19.74
CA PRO A 104 -1.91 -13.90 20.52
C PRO A 104 -3.32 -13.50 20.54
N ARG A 105 -3.26 -12.94 19.69
CA ARG A 105 -3.87 -12.60 19.65
C ARG A 105 -4.52 -12.17 20.06
N LEU A 106 -4.80 -11.89 19.91
CA LEU A 106 -5.07 -11.68 20.14
C LEU A 106 -5.65 -11.76 20.47
N GLY A 107 -5.72 -12.02 20.53
CA GLY A 107 -5.96 -12.36 20.69
C GLY A 107 -6.37 -12.47 21.21
N ALA A 108 -6.34 -12.63 21.17
CA ALA A 108 -6.37 -13.02 21.48
C ALA A 108 -6.57 -13.02 22.28
N ARG A 109 -6.70 -12.94 22.26
CA ARG A 109 -6.53 -13.13 22.78
C ARG A 109 -6.61 -12.95 23.31
N ALA A 110 -6.80 -12.84 23.15
CA ALA A 110 -6.57 -12.91 23.33
C ALA A 110 -6.57 -12.91 23.56
#